data_d388c126710812720245b5a45af6b489
#
_entry.id   d388c126710812720245b5a45af6b489
#
_cell.length_a   1.000
_cell.length_b   1.000
_cell.length_c   1.000
_cell.angle_alpha   90.00
_cell.angle_beta   90.00
_cell.angle_gamma   90.00
#
_symmetry.space_group_name_H-M   'P 1'
#
loop_
_entity.id
_entity.type
_entity.pdbx_description
1 polymer ?
#
loop_
_entity_poly.entity_id
_entity_poly.type
_entity_poly.pdbx_seq_one_letter_code
_entity_poly.pdbx_strand_id
1 'polypeptide(L)'
;MKKIFVLLAIAATLSAVSCNKNNAGGKKPKDKEEKEYVAPIKVDGDFSDWAKLDATKVATATCDPNCSKTALKLVKVYADEVFVYVYFEWDKEQISYEPDVDHVPFHVYINGDGNTATGGFANQWTDACTDVMFEGFLYPDGATLGSYEPSIFKWVGEVNGSGWDGLWEDLGEINGITTGAGIEGKYEFSIVRELYPLGKLADTFSIGFDIQQKWDSVGILPNGHVDEAVEGSTELVNSLTVVTNK
;
A
#
# COMPACT_ATOMS: atom_id res chain seq x y z
N MET A 1 0.90 -22.22 -25.68
CA MET A 1 2.11 -21.37 -25.58
C MET A 1 2.50 -21.32 -24.11
N LYS A 2 3.68 -21.79 -23.75
CA LYS A 2 4.13 -21.91 -22.35
C LYS A 2 4.52 -20.54 -21.84
N LYS A 3 3.79 -19.99 -20.86
CA LYS A 3 4.19 -18.77 -20.13
C LYS A 3 5.29 -19.14 -19.14
N ILE A 4 6.46 -18.56 -19.36
CA ILE A 4 7.61 -18.68 -18.48
C ILE A 4 7.40 -17.70 -17.33
N PHE A 5 7.28 -18.21 -16.12
CA PHE A 5 7.31 -17.41 -14.91
C PHE A 5 8.78 -17.00 -14.67
N VAL A 6 9.04 -15.71 -14.80
CA VAL A 6 10.33 -15.12 -14.38
C VAL A 6 10.17 -14.68 -12.93
N LEU A 7 10.72 -15.48 -12.01
CA LEU A 7 10.99 -15.03 -10.65
C LEU A 7 12.09 -13.97 -10.73
N LEU A 8 11.73 -12.71 -10.59
CA LEU A 8 12.73 -11.65 -10.47
C LEU A 8 13.23 -11.61 -9.02
N ALA A 9 14.27 -12.39 -8.73
CA ALA A 9 15.11 -12.13 -7.58
C ALA A 9 15.95 -10.89 -7.94
N ILE A 10 15.62 -9.73 -7.40
CA ILE A 10 16.45 -8.53 -7.52
C ILE A 10 17.66 -8.72 -6.62
N ALA A 11 18.69 -9.41 -7.12
CA ALA A 11 20.02 -9.33 -6.57
C ALA A 11 20.65 -8.07 -7.13
N ALA A 12 20.72 -7.01 -6.36
CA ALA A 12 21.48 -5.82 -6.69
C ALA A 12 22.96 -6.14 -6.63
N THR A 13 23.52 -6.62 -7.74
CA THR A 13 24.98 -6.72 -7.90
C THR A 13 25.52 -5.37 -8.34
N LEU A 14 25.97 -4.58 -7.41
CA LEU A 14 26.86 -3.46 -7.67
C LEU A 14 28.25 -4.02 -7.98
N SER A 15 28.53 -4.19 -9.28
CA SER A 15 29.87 -4.48 -9.75
C SER A 15 30.76 -3.23 -9.66
N ALA A 16 31.55 -3.14 -8.60
CA ALA A 16 32.63 -2.18 -8.51
C ALA A 16 33.77 -2.62 -9.44
N VAL A 17 33.90 -1.92 -10.55
CA VAL A 17 35.15 -1.99 -11.36
C VAL A 17 36.22 -1.16 -10.64
N SER A 18 37.15 -1.83 -10.00
CA SER A 18 38.36 -1.19 -9.52
C SER A 18 39.56 -1.78 -10.26
N CYS A 19 40.08 -1.04 -11.24
CA CYS A 19 41.47 -1.17 -11.65
C CYS A 19 42.24 0.02 -11.07
N ASN A 20 43.03 -0.19 -10.03
CA ASN A 20 44.39 0.40 -10.06
C ASN A 20 45.33 -0.30 -9.07
N LYS A 21 46.44 -0.79 -9.58
CA LYS A 21 47.58 -1.28 -8.79
C LYS A 21 48.38 -0.07 -8.29
N ASN A 22 48.57 0.02 -6.96
CA ASN A 22 49.90 0.40 -6.44
C ASN A 22 49.95 0.07 -4.92
N ASN A 23 51.07 -0.56 -4.55
CA ASN A 23 51.43 -1.01 -3.23
C ASN A 23 51.56 0.13 -2.20
N ALA A 24 50.95 -0.03 -1.06
CA ALA A 24 51.46 0.39 0.26
C ALA A 24 50.66 -0.30 1.37
N GLY A 25 51.36 -0.96 2.29
CA GLY A 25 50.77 -1.79 3.34
C GLY A 25 49.88 -1.03 4.31
N GLY A 26 48.61 -1.05 4.03
CA GLY A 26 47.53 -0.61 4.92
C GLY A 26 46.65 -1.80 5.28
N LYS A 27 46.33 -2.01 6.55
CA LYS A 27 45.37 -2.99 7.01
C LYS A 27 44.09 -2.80 6.22
N LYS A 28 43.66 -3.82 5.46
CA LYS A 28 42.36 -3.87 4.80
C LYS A 28 41.28 -3.57 5.85
N PRO A 29 40.34 -2.65 5.60
CA PRO A 29 39.12 -2.58 6.39
C PRO A 29 38.47 -3.97 6.38
N LYS A 30 38.03 -4.47 7.51
CA LYS A 30 37.16 -5.65 7.56
C LYS A 30 35.95 -5.32 6.71
N ASP A 31 35.77 -6.05 5.64
CA ASP A 31 34.53 -6.05 4.86
C ASP A 31 33.42 -6.31 5.90
N LYS A 32 32.53 -5.34 6.09
CA LYS A 32 31.29 -5.59 6.81
C LYS A 32 30.55 -6.60 5.93
N GLU A 33 30.32 -7.79 6.43
CA GLU A 33 29.39 -8.72 5.82
C GLU A 33 28.05 -7.96 5.69
N GLU A 34 27.68 -7.61 4.48
CA GLU A 34 26.35 -7.11 4.18
C GLU A 34 25.41 -8.27 4.49
N LYS A 35 24.58 -8.09 5.52
CA LYS A 35 23.54 -9.07 5.84
C LYS A 35 22.57 -9.09 4.68
N GLU A 36 22.36 -10.24 4.11
CA GLU A 36 21.34 -10.45 3.10
C GLU A 36 19.96 -10.07 3.68
N TYR A 37 19.20 -9.26 2.94
CA TYR A 37 17.86 -8.88 3.34
C TYR A 37 16.94 -10.11 3.30
N VAL A 38 16.27 -10.36 4.41
CA VAL A 38 15.25 -11.41 4.52
C VAL A 38 13.89 -10.75 4.78
N ALA A 39 12.98 -10.89 3.83
CA ALA A 39 11.63 -10.36 3.96
C ALA A 39 10.90 -10.99 5.16
N PRO A 40 10.34 -10.18 6.06
CA PRO A 40 9.60 -10.69 7.23
C PRO A 40 8.24 -11.27 6.85
N ILE A 41 7.69 -10.86 5.72
CA ILE A 41 6.42 -11.30 5.16
C ILE A 41 6.69 -11.75 3.73
N LYS A 42 6.18 -12.91 3.39
CA LYS A 42 6.17 -13.44 2.03
C LYS A 42 4.77 -13.26 1.46
N VAL A 43 4.66 -12.46 0.42
CA VAL A 43 3.38 -12.21 -0.27
C VAL A 43 3.06 -13.42 -1.15
N ASP A 44 2.34 -14.40 -0.62
CA ASP A 44 2.03 -15.65 -1.33
C ASP A 44 0.63 -16.21 -1.04
N GLY A 45 -0.18 -15.47 -0.28
CA GLY A 45 -1.53 -15.87 0.12
C GLY A 45 -1.57 -16.80 1.34
N ASP A 46 -0.43 -17.11 1.96
CA ASP A 46 -0.36 -17.70 3.30
C ASP A 46 -0.11 -16.60 4.34
N PHE A 47 -1.16 -16.13 4.95
CA PHE A 47 -1.14 -15.00 5.88
C PHE A 47 -0.54 -15.32 7.25
N SER A 48 0.04 -16.51 7.44
CA SER A 48 0.59 -16.96 8.72
C SER A 48 1.80 -16.13 9.18
N ASP A 49 2.49 -15.47 8.28
CA ASP A 49 3.62 -14.60 8.60
C ASP A 49 3.19 -13.39 9.42
N TRP A 50 1.99 -12.87 9.20
CA TRP A 50 1.42 -11.76 9.96
C TRP A 50 1.26 -12.06 11.45
N ALA A 51 1.02 -13.32 11.80
CA ALA A 51 0.91 -13.77 13.19
C ALA A 51 2.27 -13.86 13.91
N LYS A 52 3.37 -13.87 13.18
CA LYS A 52 4.74 -13.94 13.72
C LYS A 52 5.32 -12.57 14.03
N LEU A 53 4.71 -11.51 13.51
CA LEU A 53 5.16 -10.14 13.74
C LEU A 53 4.87 -9.70 15.18
N ASP A 54 5.72 -8.82 15.69
CA ASP A 54 5.43 -8.08 16.90
C ASP A 54 4.25 -7.13 16.64
N ALA A 55 3.15 -7.36 17.36
CA ALA A 55 1.91 -6.59 17.17
C ALA A 55 2.10 -5.08 17.44
N THR A 56 3.09 -4.68 18.24
CA THR A 56 3.40 -3.27 18.51
C THR A 56 4.05 -2.56 17.31
N LYS A 57 4.48 -3.32 16.31
CA LYS A 57 5.12 -2.85 15.09
C LYS A 57 4.19 -2.87 13.88
N VAL A 58 2.97 -3.32 14.08
CA VAL A 58 1.94 -3.43 13.02
C VAL A 58 0.88 -2.36 13.27
N ALA A 59 0.78 -1.41 12.36
CA ALA A 59 -0.33 -0.47 12.36
C ALA A 59 -1.61 -1.20 11.93
N THR A 60 -2.70 -1.02 12.66
CA THR A 60 -3.95 -1.77 12.42
C THR A 60 -5.16 -0.85 12.47
N ALA A 61 -6.04 -0.97 11.50
CA ALA A 61 -7.36 -0.37 11.50
C ALA A 61 -8.43 -1.46 11.37
N THR A 62 -9.45 -1.37 12.23
CA THR A 62 -10.60 -2.28 12.23
C THR A 62 -11.85 -1.48 11.94
N CYS A 63 -12.75 -2.03 11.15
CA CYS A 63 -14.01 -1.39 10.79
C CYS A 63 -14.86 -1.11 12.04
N ASP A 64 -15.32 0.13 12.17
CA ASP A 64 -16.42 0.46 13.09
C ASP A 64 -17.73 -0.09 12.51
N PRO A 65 -18.44 -0.98 13.22
CA PRO A 65 -19.68 -1.57 12.74
C PRO A 65 -20.82 -0.55 12.56
N ASN A 66 -20.69 0.64 13.14
CA ASN A 66 -21.66 1.73 12.99
C ASN A 66 -21.33 2.67 11.82
N CYS A 67 -20.29 2.39 11.06
CA CYS A 67 -19.99 3.11 9.84
C CYS A 67 -20.89 2.60 8.70
N SER A 68 -21.25 3.49 7.77
CA SER A 68 -22.05 3.12 6.58
C SER A 68 -21.23 2.38 5.52
N LYS A 69 -19.89 2.45 5.58
CA LYS A 69 -18.94 1.90 4.57
C LYS A 69 -18.13 0.77 5.19
N THR A 70 -18.76 -0.38 5.35
CA THR A 70 -18.26 -1.49 6.17
C THR A 70 -17.76 -2.69 5.37
N ALA A 71 -17.64 -2.60 4.05
CA ALA A 71 -17.15 -3.72 3.25
C ALA A 71 -15.69 -4.08 3.53
N LEU A 72 -14.85 -3.11 3.92
CA LEU A 72 -13.49 -3.35 4.39
C LEU A 72 -13.49 -3.57 5.91
N LYS A 73 -13.05 -4.73 6.38
CA LYS A 73 -13.20 -5.16 7.78
C LYS A 73 -11.96 -4.91 8.64
N LEU A 74 -10.80 -5.14 8.07
CA LEU A 74 -9.53 -5.08 8.78
C LEU A 74 -8.42 -4.70 7.80
N VAL A 75 -7.53 -3.84 8.23
CA VAL A 75 -6.25 -3.59 7.55
C VAL A 75 -5.12 -3.68 8.56
N LYS A 76 -4.02 -4.30 8.17
CA LYS A 76 -2.75 -4.31 8.88
C LYS A 76 -1.66 -3.80 7.97
N VAL A 77 -0.80 -2.95 8.48
CA VAL A 77 0.34 -2.41 7.75
C VAL A 77 1.60 -2.62 8.57
N TYR A 78 2.59 -3.22 7.96
CA TYR A 78 3.94 -3.35 8.50
C TYR A 78 4.92 -2.73 7.50
N ALA A 79 5.82 -1.88 7.96
CA ALA A 79 6.84 -1.29 7.11
C ALA A 79 8.23 -1.56 7.66
N ASP A 80 9.15 -2.01 6.81
CA ASP A 80 10.58 -2.08 7.10
C ASP A 80 11.39 -1.09 6.23
N GLU A 81 12.69 -1.23 6.17
CA GLU A 81 13.55 -0.32 5.39
C GLU A 81 13.34 -0.46 3.87
N VAL A 82 12.76 -1.57 3.39
CA VAL A 82 12.65 -1.92 1.97
C VAL A 82 11.21 -1.85 1.48
N PHE A 83 10.27 -2.40 2.25
CA PHE A 83 8.88 -2.56 1.84
C PHE A 83 7.88 -2.01 2.85
N VAL A 84 6.71 -1.68 2.35
CA VAL A 84 5.46 -1.57 3.11
C VAL A 84 4.63 -2.79 2.74
N TYR A 85 4.28 -3.58 3.73
CA TYR A 85 3.40 -4.74 3.58
C TYR A 85 2.02 -4.37 4.06
N VAL A 86 1.02 -4.77 3.32
CA VAL A 86 -0.39 -4.54 3.64
C VAL A 86 -1.13 -5.87 3.61
N TYR A 87 -1.90 -6.12 4.64
CA TYR A 87 -2.89 -7.19 4.70
C TYR A 87 -4.25 -6.58 4.97
N PHE A 88 -5.29 -7.08 4.30
CA PHE A 88 -6.64 -6.65 4.59
C PHE A 88 -7.67 -7.77 4.44
N GLU A 89 -8.78 -7.60 5.14
CA GLU A 89 -9.95 -8.45 5.06
C GLU A 89 -11.15 -7.62 4.61
N TRP A 90 -11.94 -8.17 3.70
CA TRP A 90 -13.12 -7.53 3.14
C TRP A 90 -14.28 -8.50 3.03
N ASP A 91 -15.49 -7.96 3.05
CA ASP A 91 -16.73 -8.72 2.97
C ASP A 91 -17.27 -8.64 1.55
N LYS A 92 -16.98 -9.67 0.78
CA LYS A 92 -17.42 -9.75 -0.61
C LYS A 92 -18.94 -9.79 -0.77
N GLU A 93 -19.70 -10.19 0.27
CA GLU A 93 -21.16 -10.24 0.22
C GLU A 93 -21.78 -8.84 0.24
N GLN A 94 -21.02 -7.83 0.71
CA GLN A 94 -21.46 -6.44 0.66
C GLN A 94 -21.19 -5.75 -0.67
N ILE A 95 -20.54 -6.45 -1.59
CA ILE A 95 -20.21 -5.93 -2.91
C ILE A 95 -21.04 -6.70 -3.93
N SER A 96 -21.95 -6.00 -4.59
CA SER A 96 -22.73 -6.59 -5.68
C SER A 96 -21.91 -6.54 -6.97
N TYR A 97 -21.60 -7.71 -7.51
CA TYR A 97 -20.98 -7.82 -8.82
C TYR A 97 -22.07 -7.77 -9.90
N GLU A 98 -21.82 -6.98 -10.92
CA GLU A 98 -22.60 -7.09 -12.14
C GLU A 98 -22.11 -8.32 -12.91
N PRO A 99 -22.98 -8.97 -13.70
CA PRO A 99 -22.62 -10.20 -14.41
C PRO A 99 -21.40 -10.09 -15.34
N ASP A 100 -21.06 -8.86 -15.73
CA ASP A 100 -19.96 -8.57 -16.64
C ASP A 100 -18.75 -7.89 -15.95
N VAL A 101 -18.78 -7.74 -14.61
CA VAL A 101 -17.69 -7.10 -13.84
C VAL A 101 -17.15 -8.10 -12.83
N ASP A 102 -15.99 -8.61 -13.11
CA ASP A 102 -15.28 -9.61 -12.30
C ASP A 102 -14.27 -9.02 -11.31
N HIS A 103 -14.24 -7.70 -11.17
CA HIS A 103 -13.26 -7.00 -10.36
C HIS A 103 -13.88 -5.82 -9.59
N VAL A 104 -13.18 -5.40 -8.55
CA VAL A 104 -13.58 -4.33 -7.63
C VAL A 104 -12.48 -3.29 -7.57
N PRO A 105 -12.75 -2.00 -7.79
CA PRO A 105 -11.77 -0.95 -7.58
C PRO A 105 -11.29 -0.93 -6.11
N PHE A 106 -9.99 -0.86 -5.94
CA PHE A 106 -9.35 -0.72 -4.64
C PHE A 106 -8.28 0.36 -4.70
N HIS A 107 -8.46 1.35 -3.85
CA HIS A 107 -7.56 2.49 -3.76
C HIS A 107 -6.74 2.46 -2.47
N VAL A 108 -5.48 2.88 -2.60
CA VAL A 108 -4.58 3.12 -1.47
C VAL A 108 -4.07 4.55 -1.56
N TYR A 109 -4.37 5.35 -0.56
CA TYR A 109 -3.97 6.76 -0.48
C TYR A 109 -2.82 6.90 0.50
N ILE A 110 -1.75 7.56 0.09
CA ILE A 110 -0.52 7.66 0.89
C ILE A 110 -0.07 9.11 0.97
N ASN A 111 0.07 9.63 2.19
CA ASN A 111 0.90 10.80 2.50
C ASN A 111 2.32 10.27 2.74
N GLY A 112 3.11 10.25 1.68
CA GLY A 112 4.38 9.54 1.63
C GLY A 112 5.56 10.30 2.20
N ASP A 113 5.51 11.62 2.24
CA ASP A 113 6.54 12.46 2.83
C ASP A 113 6.28 12.77 4.32
N GLY A 114 5.11 12.37 4.84
CA GLY A 114 4.67 12.62 6.22
C GLY A 114 4.42 14.10 6.53
N ASN A 115 4.26 14.93 5.49
CA ASN A 115 4.09 16.36 5.62
C ASN A 115 2.65 16.77 5.29
N THR A 116 1.94 17.35 6.25
CA THR A 116 0.57 17.83 6.05
C THR A 116 0.46 19.17 5.32
N ALA A 117 1.60 19.78 4.95
CA ALA A 117 1.65 20.99 4.13
C ALA A 117 1.82 20.71 2.63
N THR A 118 1.80 19.44 2.23
CA THR A 118 1.87 18.94 0.85
C THR A 118 0.69 18.04 0.56
N GLY A 119 0.50 17.61 -0.68
CA GLY A 119 -0.58 16.69 -1.05
C GLY A 119 -1.98 17.29 -0.98
N GLY A 120 -2.98 16.44 -1.17
CA GLY A 120 -4.39 16.83 -1.19
C GLY A 120 -5.34 15.64 -1.05
N PHE A 121 -6.55 15.78 -1.60
CA PHE A 121 -7.57 14.74 -1.60
C PHE A 121 -7.96 14.25 -0.18
N ALA A 122 -8.45 15.20 0.64
CA ALA A 122 -8.77 14.98 2.05
C ALA A 122 -10.23 14.54 2.31
N ASN A 123 -10.91 13.90 1.34
CA ASN A 123 -12.35 13.68 1.43
C ASN A 123 -12.77 12.61 2.44
N GLN A 124 -11.84 11.72 2.83
CA GLN A 124 -12.18 10.55 3.63
C GLN A 124 -11.52 10.53 5.01
N TRP A 125 -10.46 11.33 5.19
CA TRP A 125 -9.71 11.43 6.45
C TRP A 125 -9.37 12.87 6.77
N THR A 126 -9.27 13.20 8.06
CA THR A 126 -9.02 14.58 8.53
C THR A 126 -7.60 15.07 8.25
N ASP A 127 -6.66 14.15 8.12
CA ASP A 127 -5.23 14.40 7.92
C ASP A 127 -4.72 13.98 6.53
N ALA A 128 -5.65 13.68 5.62
CA ALA A 128 -5.30 13.19 4.31
C ALA A 128 -4.68 14.30 3.45
N CYS A 129 -3.36 14.37 3.48
CA CYS A 129 -2.53 15.15 2.56
C CYS A 129 -1.89 14.15 1.60
N THR A 130 -2.70 13.52 0.76
CA THR A 130 -2.27 12.43 -0.11
C THR A 130 -1.33 12.94 -1.18
N ASP A 131 -0.14 12.35 -1.25
CA ASP A 131 0.84 12.60 -2.31
C ASP A 131 0.65 11.66 -3.48
N VAL A 132 0.25 10.43 -3.17
CA VAL A 132 0.18 9.29 -4.09
C VAL A 132 -1.06 8.48 -3.82
N MET A 133 -1.72 8.08 -4.89
CA MET A 133 -2.79 7.10 -4.87
C MET A 133 -2.40 5.91 -5.76
N PHE A 134 -2.67 4.71 -5.29
CA PHE A 134 -2.71 3.52 -6.11
C PHE A 134 -4.16 3.18 -6.40
N GLU A 135 -4.48 3.00 -7.67
CA GLU A 135 -5.77 2.53 -8.14
C GLU A 135 -5.57 1.20 -8.86
N GLY A 136 -6.10 0.14 -8.31
CA GLY A 136 -6.03 -1.20 -8.87
C GLY A 136 -7.33 -1.96 -8.67
N PHE A 137 -7.33 -3.22 -9.06
CA PHE A 137 -8.52 -4.05 -9.01
C PHE A 137 -8.28 -5.30 -8.19
N LEU A 138 -9.29 -5.67 -7.40
CA LEU A 138 -9.37 -6.93 -6.68
C LEU A 138 -10.35 -7.86 -7.37
N TYR A 139 -10.02 -9.14 -7.42
CA TYR A 139 -10.89 -10.17 -7.97
C TYR A 139 -11.60 -10.93 -6.85
N PRO A 140 -12.94 -11.04 -6.92
CA PRO A 140 -13.76 -11.52 -5.79
C PRO A 140 -13.54 -12.96 -5.41
N ASP A 141 -13.32 -13.81 -6.37
CA ASP A 141 -13.21 -15.25 -6.15
C ASP A 141 -11.86 -15.65 -5.55
N GLY A 142 -10.92 -14.71 -5.46
CA GLY A 142 -9.60 -14.95 -4.88
C GLY A 142 -8.82 -16.11 -5.50
N ALA A 143 -9.42 -16.78 -6.49
CA ALA A 143 -8.91 -18.00 -7.09
C ALA A 143 -7.65 -17.76 -7.92
N THR A 144 -7.46 -16.56 -8.36
CA THR A 144 -6.23 -16.11 -8.97
C THR A 144 -5.38 -15.42 -7.92
N LEU A 145 -4.37 -16.12 -7.44
CA LEU A 145 -3.21 -15.48 -6.86
C LEU A 145 -2.71 -14.49 -7.91
N GLY A 146 -3.24 -13.29 -7.87
CA GLY A 146 -2.98 -12.26 -8.85
C GLY A 146 -2.14 -11.17 -8.22
N SER A 147 -1.24 -10.62 -8.99
CA SER A 147 -0.55 -9.40 -8.61
C SER A 147 -1.58 -8.27 -8.54
N TYR A 148 -1.55 -7.51 -7.46
CA TYR A 148 -2.15 -6.20 -7.43
C TYR A 148 -1.23 -5.28 -8.23
N GLU A 149 -1.64 -4.95 -9.43
CA GLU A 149 -0.90 -4.11 -10.38
C GLU A 149 -1.68 -2.80 -10.57
N PRO A 150 -1.56 -1.85 -9.64
CA PRO A 150 -2.30 -0.60 -9.74
C PRO A 150 -1.64 0.37 -10.69
N SER A 151 -2.45 1.24 -11.29
CA SER A 151 -1.98 2.53 -11.79
C SER A 151 -1.62 3.43 -10.62
N ILE A 152 -0.59 4.24 -10.80
CA ILE A 152 -0.10 5.15 -9.79
C ILE A 152 -0.42 6.58 -10.20
N PHE A 153 -1.07 7.30 -9.30
CA PHE A 153 -1.45 8.69 -9.47
C PHE A 153 -0.71 9.55 -8.47
N LYS A 154 -0.10 10.62 -8.95
CA LYS A 154 0.54 11.63 -8.13
C LYS A 154 -0.35 12.86 -8.01
N TRP A 155 -0.51 13.37 -6.80
CA TRP A 155 -1.22 14.61 -6.59
C TRP A 155 -0.45 15.80 -7.20
N VAL A 156 -1.14 16.61 -8.01
CA VAL A 156 -0.61 17.83 -8.65
C VAL A 156 -1.51 19.04 -8.41
N GLY A 157 -2.57 18.87 -7.65
CA GLY A 157 -3.49 19.93 -7.26
C GLY A 157 -2.93 20.85 -6.18
N GLU A 158 -3.77 21.78 -5.75
CA GLU A 158 -3.43 22.64 -4.61
C GLU A 158 -3.33 21.83 -3.32
N VAL A 159 -2.53 22.31 -2.37
CA VAL A 159 -2.42 21.70 -1.04
C VAL A 159 -3.80 21.69 -0.37
N ASN A 160 -4.17 20.56 0.21
CA ASN A 160 -5.49 20.31 0.80
C ASN A 160 -6.67 20.49 -0.19
N GLY A 161 -6.39 20.50 -1.48
CA GLY A 161 -7.44 20.48 -2.51
C GLY A 161 -8.19 19.14 -2.50
N SER A 162 -9.35 19.12 -3.15
CA SER A 162 -10.16 17.90 -3.31
C SER A 162 -10.71 17.81 -4.72
N GLY A 163 -10.94 16.62 -5.20
CA GLY A 163 -11.50 16.33 -6.52
C GLY A 163 -10.60 15.45 -7.38
N TRP A 164 -11.06 15.18 -8.60
CA TRP A 164 -10.40 14.27 -9.53
C TRP A 164 -9.87 14.97 -10.77
N ASP A 165 -10.66 15.80 -11.38
CA ASP A 165 -10.39 16.35 -12.71
C ASP A 165 -9.15 17.27 -12.73
N GLY A 166 -8.08 16.80 -13.38
CA GLY A 166 -6.85 17.55 -13.58
C GLY A 166 -5.98 17.73 -12.32
N LEU A 167 -6.33 17.05 -11.22
CA LEU A 167 -5.62 17.14 -9.94
C LEU A 167 -4.68 15.96 -9.69
N TRP A 168 -4.78 14.92 -10.52
CA TRP A 168 -3.96 13.74 -10.47
C TRP A 168 -3.17 13.56 -11.77
N GLU A 169 -1.87 13.38 -11.66
CA GLU A 169 -1.00 12.97 -12.76
C GLU A 169 -0.96 11.44 -12.80
N ASP A 170 -1.50 10.86 -13.87
CA ASP A 170 -1.42 9.43 -14.11
C ASP A 170 -0.01 9.04 -14.54
N LEU A 171 0.67 8.26 -13.73
CA LEU A 171 2.00 7.75 -13.98
C LEU A 171 1.98 6.36 -14.61
N GLY A 172 0.78 5.78 -14.80
CA GLY A 172 0.56 4.45 -15.36
C GLY A 172 0.98 3.33 -14.41
N GLU A 173 1.04 2.13 -14.96
CA GLU A 173 1.52 0.95 -14.25
C GLU A 173 3.04 0.99 -14.14
N ILE A 174 3.57 0.96 -12.92
CA ILE A 174 5.01 0.89 -12.68
C ILE A 174 5.35 -0.54 -12.25
N ASN A 175 5.87 -1.32 -13.18
CA ASN A 175 6.27 -2.70 -12.94
C ASN A 175 7.26 -2.82 -11.77
N GLY A 176 6.97 -3.74 -10.85
CA GLY A 176 7.86 -4.08 -9.74
C GLY A 176 7.73 -3.21 -8.50
N ILE A 177 6.78 -2.26 -8.46
CA ILE A 177 6.52 -1.48 -7.24
C ILE A 177 5.63 -2.24 -6.28
N THR A 178 4.63 -2.98 -6.77
CA THR A 178 3.73 -3.76 -5.94
C THR A 178 3.64 -5.20 -6.41
N THR A 179 3.44 -6.08 -5.46
CA THR A 179 3.04 -7.46 -5.70
C THR A 179 1.88 -7.78 -4.78
N GLY A 180 1.06 -8.74 -5.13
CA GLY A 180 -0.09 -9.09 -4.32
C GLY A 180 -0.47 -10.55 -4.45
N ALA A 181 -1.13 -11.07 -3.42
CA ALA A 181 -1.74 -12.39 -3.38
C ALA A 181 -2.99 -12.34 -2.51
N GLY A 182 -4.01 -13.10 -2.85
CA GLY A 182 -5.27 -13.10 -2.12
C GLY A 182 -6.05 -14.38 -2.24
N ILE A 183 -6.96 -14.58 -1.30
CA ILE A 183 -7.90 -15.69 -1.24
C ILE A 183 -9.14 -15.29 -0.44
N GLU A 184 -10.32 -15.54 -0.99
CA GLU A 184 -11.64 -15.48 -0.32
C GLU A 184 -11.82 -14.34 0.70
N GLY A 185 -11.77 -13.10 0.24
CA GLY A 185 -11.98 -11.93 1.10
C GLY A 185 -10.77 -11.54 1.96
N LYS A 186 -9.62 -12.15 1.74
CA LYS A 186 -8.34 -11.78 2.34
C LYS A 186 -7.33 -11.50 1.25
N TYR A 187 -6.51 -10.50 1.47
CA TYR A 187 -5.50 -10.10 0.51
C TYR A 187 -4.27 -9.54 1.19
N GLU A 188 -3.12 -9.71 0.58
CA GLU A 188 -1.88 -9.06 1.00
C GLU A 188 -1.11 -8.58 -0.22
N PHE A 189 -0.38 -7.50 -0.05
CA PHE A 189 0.53 -6.99 -1.07
C PHE A 189 1.69 -6.22 -0.42
N SER A 190 2.70 -5.93 -1.22
CA SER A 190 3.82 -5.11 -0.80
C SER A 190 4.02 -3.93 -1.74
N ILE A 191 4.47 -2.83 -1.18
CA ILE A 191 4.87 -1.62 -1.89
C ILE A 191 6.34 -1.40 -1.61
N VAL A 192 7.16 -1.22 -2.66
CA VAL A 192 8.55 -0.82 -2.49
C VAL A 192 8.58 0.60 -1.93
N ARG A 193 9.29 0.82 -0.81
CA ARG A 193 9.35 2.15 -0.19
C ARG A 193 10.04 3.19 -1.07
N GLU A 194 10.89 2.78 -1.95
CA GLU A 194 11.53 3.64 -2.92
C GLU A 194 10.62 3.77 -4.16
N LEU A 195 9.58 4.61 -4.04
CA LEU A 195 8.57 4.82 -5.06
C LEU A 195 9.11 5.70 -6.20
N TYR A 196 9.87 5.14 -7.12
CA TYR A 196 10.28 5.87 -8.31
C TYR A 196 9.07 6.11 -9.24
N PRO A 197 8.87 7.31 -9.79
CA PRO A 197 9.68 8.53 -9.68
C PRO A 197 9.36 9.42 -8.46
N LEU A 198 8.60 8.95 -7.49
CA LEU A 198 8.07 9.74 -6.38
C LEU A 198 9.05 9.90 -5.21
N GLY A 199 10.14 9.14 -5.23
CA GLY A 199 11.12 9.10 -4.16
C GLY A 199 10.76 8.12 -3.05
N LYS A 200 11.58 8.09 -2.01
CA LYS A 200 11.42 7.17 -0.89
C LYS A 200 10.36 7.67 0.09
N LEU A 201 9.48 6.77 0.56
CA LEU A 201 8.56 7.06 1.65
C LEU A 201 9.31 7.44 2.93
N ALA A 202 8.78 8.41 3.65
CA ALA A 202 9.31 8.83 4.95
C ALA A 202 9.31 7.68 5.97
N ASP A 203 10.10 7.81 7.03
CA ASP A 203 10.13 6.81 8.12
C ASP A 203 8.80 6.77 8.91
N THR A 204 8.06 7.86 8.88
CA THR A 204 6.67 7.93 9.36
C THR A 204 5.83 8.52 8.25
N PHE A 205 4.82 7.80 7.84
CA PHE A 205 3.89 8.19 6.78
C PHE A 205 2.47 7.81 7.19
N SER A 206 1.48 8.28 6.44
CA SER A 206 0.10 7.86 6.65
C SER A 206 -0.51 7.22 5.41
N ILE A 207 -1.47 6.32 5.63
CA ILE A 207 -2.07 5.50 4.59
C ILE A 207 -3.55 5.29 4.87
N GLY A 208 -4.36 5.33 3.83
CA GLY A 208 -5.79 5.04 3.87
C GLY A 208 -6.20 4.11 2.74
N PHE A 209 -7.33 3.43 2.91
CA PHE A 209 -7.79 2.38 2.02
C PHE A 209 -9.27 2.56 1.70
N ASP A 210 -9.62 2.38 0.44
CA ASP A 210 -10.98 2.49 -0.06
C ASP A 210 -11.28 1.36 -1.05
N ILE A 211 -12.27 0.52 -0.72
CA ILE A 211 -12.82 -0.45 -1.63
C ILE A 211 -14.12 0.09 -2.21
N GLN A 212 -14.30 -0.02 -3.51
CA GLN A 212 -15.40 0.62 -4.22
C GLN A 212 -16.25 -0.40 -4.98
N GLN A 213 -17.50 -0.02 -5.17
CA GLN A 213 -18.43 -0.67 -6.07
C GLN A 213 -18.92 0.38 -7.07
N LYS A 214 -18.71 0.14 -8.38
CA LYS A 214 -19.09 1.12 -9.41
C LYS A 214 -18.55 2.54 -9.14
N TRP A 215 -17.33 2.61 -8.59
CA TRP A 215 -16.66 3.85 -8.19
C TRP A 215 -17.26 4.57 -6.97
N ASP A 216 -18.25 3.97 -6.31
CA ASP A 216 -18.74 4.44 -5.02
C ASP A 216 -18.05 3.70 -3.87
N SER A 217 -17.53 4.42 -2.89
CA SER A 217 -16.90 3.84 -1.70
C SER A 217 -17.90 3.01 -0.91
N VAL A 218 -17.60 1.74 -0.71
CA VAL A 218 -18.40 0.80 0.10
C VAL A 218 -17.65 0.29 1.34
N GLY A 219 -16.35 0.50 1.40
CA GLY A 219 -15.52 0.16 2.56
C GLY A 219 -14.30 1.06 2.67
N ILE A 220 -14.16 1.79 3.78
CA ILE A 220 -13.05 2.72 4.04
C ILE A 220 -12.39 2.34 5.35
N LEU A 221 -11.06 2.31 5.39
CA LEU A 221 -10.27 2.17 6.61
C LEU A 221 -9.04 3.09 6.63
N PRO A 222 -8.75 3.74 7.77
CA PRO A 222 -9.60 3.84 8.97
C PRO A 222 -10.95 4.49 8.69
N ASN A 223 -11.96 4.14 9.48
CA ASN A 223 -13.28 4.75 9.39
C ASN A 223 -13.75 5.24 10.76
N GLY A 224 -14.61 6.26 10.74
CA GLY A 224 -15.27 6.80 11.90
C GLY A 224 -16.75 6.42 11.94
N HIS A 225 -17.34 6.66 13.08
CA HIS A 225 -18.77 6.50 13.30
C HIS A 225 -19.57 7.48 12.44
N VAL A 226 -20.63 7.00 11.80
CA VAL A 226 -21.61 7.84 11.11
C VAL A 226 -22.82 7.97 12.03
N ASP A 227 -23.14 9.20 12.45
CA ASP A 227 -24.38 9.48 13.15
C ASP A 227 -25.50 9.60 12.12
N GLU A 228 -26.25 8.53 11.91
CA GLU A 228 -27.38 8.50 10.98
C GLU A 228 -28.51 9.48 11.36
N ALA A 229 -28.51 9.95 12.61
CA ALA A 229 -29.51 10.92 13.06
C ALA A 229 -29.26 12.35 12.55
N VAL A 230 -28.06 12.61 12.02
CA VAL A 230 -27.67 13.93 11.51
C VAL A 230 -27.26 13.79 10.05
N GLU A 231 -28.15 14.16 9.15
CA GLU A 231 -27.90 14.12 7.70
C GLU A 231 -26.60 14.88 7.36
N GLY A 232 -25.64 14.16 6.75
CA GLY A 232 -24.34 14.73 6.34
C GLY A 232 -23.28 14.73 7.44
N SER A 233 -23.53 14.23 8.66
CA SER A 233 -22.50 14.06 9.67
C SER A 233 -21.76 12.75 9.45
N THR A 234 -20.55 12.85 8.93
CA THR A 234 -19.58 11.74 8.99
C THR A 234 -18.49 12.18 9.94
N GLU A 235 -18.29 11.45 11.03
CA GLU A 235 -17.12 11.67 11.85
C GLU A 235 -15.89 11.21 11.04
N LEU A 236 -15.13 12.17 10.54
CA LEU A 236 -13.87 11.87 9.88
C LEU A 236 -12.82 11.53 10.95
N VAL A 237 -12.09 10.47 10.72
CA VAL A 237 -10.94 10.07 11.53
C VAL A 237 -9.65 10.33 10.76
N ASN A 238 -8.52 10.26 11.44
CA ASN A 238 -7.23 10.33 10.76
C ASN A 238 -6.97 9.05 9.97
N SER A 239 -6.20 9.17 8.91
CA SER A 239 -5.63 8.02 8.21
C SER A 239 -4.68 7.22 9.12
N LEU A 240 -4.30 6.02 8.73
CA LEU A 240 -3.48 5.13 9.53
C LEU A 240 -2.02 5.58 9.52
N THR A 241 -1.50 5.98 10.66
CA THR A 241 -0.07 6.30 10.81
C THR A 241 0.76 5.04 10.86
N VAL A 242 1.80 4.97 10.04
CA VAL A 242 2.74 3.86 9.93
C VAL A 242 4.15 4.33 10.25
N VAL A 243 4.83 3.60 11.12
CA VAL A 243 6.24 3.84 11.46
C VAL A 243 7.10 2.71 10.92
N THR A 244 8.18 3.06 10.24
CA THR A 244 9.12 2.09 9.69
C THR A 244 9.91 1.39 10.78
N ASN A 245 9.93 0.08 10.74
CA ASN A 245 10.74 -0.76 11.61
C ASN A 245 12.18 -0.86 11.08
N LYS A 246 13.16 -0.60 11.93
CA LYS A 246 14.60 -0.63 11.62
C LYS A 246 15.28 -1.79 12.31
#